data_24c1d560fba4a784883608237667b44e
#
_entry.id   24c1d560fba4a784883608237667b44e
#
_cell.length_a   1.000
_cell.length_b   1.000
_cell.length_c   1.000
_cell.angle_alpha   90.00
_cell.angle_beta   90.00
_cell.angle_gamma   90.00
#
_symmetry.space_group_name_H-M   'P 1'
#
loop_
_entity.id
_entity.type
_entity.pdbx_description
1 polymer ?
#
loop_
_entity_poly.entity_id
_entity_poly.type
_entity_poly.pdbx_seq_one_letter_code
_entity_poly.pdbx_strand_id
1 'polypeptide(L)'
;MNAKGPVFKYGDNIDTDVIIPARYLNTQNPAELAAHCMEDIDKTFITRVKAGDIMVGGENFGCGSSREHAPVAIKAAGISCVIAKSFARIFYRNSINIGLPILECPAASEAISEGDVVSINFDTGVITDETTGQTFQAAPFPPFIQNIIRAGGLMKSIQEAN
;
A
#
# COMPACT_ATOMS: atom_id res chain seq x y z
N MET A 1 -4.82 4.92 -14.88
CA MET A 1 -4.80 5.09 -13.40
C MET A 1 -3.34 5.20 -12.97
N ASN A 2 -2.99 6.27 -12.28
CA ASN A 2 -1.59 6.59 -11.95
C ASN A 2 -1.47 7.04 -10.49
N ALA A 3 -0.25 6.92 -9.94
CA ALA A 3 0.10 7.46 -8.64
C ALA A 3 1.45 8.15 -8.73
N LYS A 4 1.69 9.14 -7.86
CA LYS A 4 2.98 9.81 -7.74
C LYS A 4 3.11 10.42 -6.35
N GLY A 5 4.24 10.21 -5.72
CA GLY A 5 4.53 10.80 -4.41
C GLY A 5 5.86 10.35 -3.84
N PRO A 6 6.29 10.99 -2.74
CA PRO A 6 7.47 10.56 -2.01
C PRO A 6 7.26 9.22 -1.31
N VAL A 7 8.36 8.54 -1.02
CA VAL A 7 8.38 7.16 -0.51
C VAL A 7 8.69 7.13 0.98
N PHE A 8 7.90 6.34 1.70
CA PHE A 8 8.25 5.82 3.03
C PHE A 8 8.74 4.39 2.86
N LYS A 9 9.99 4.12 3.22
CA LYS A 9 10.60 2.81 3.01
C LYS A 9 10.79 2.06 4.32
N TYR A 10 10.33 0.81 4.34
CA TYR A 10 10.46 -0.11 5.47
C TYR A 10 11.12 -1.41 5.02
N GLY A 11 11.52 -2.24 5.96
CA GLY A 11 12.24 -3.48 5.67
C GLY A 11 11.36 -4.70 5.40
N ASP A 12 11.92 -5.86 5.67
CA ASP A 12 11.24 -7.16 5.50
C ASP A 12 10.30 -7.46 6.66
N ASN A 13 9.34 -8.35 6.42
CA ASN A 13 8.45 -8.90 7.44
C ASN A 13 7.70 -7.82 8.22
N ILE A 14 7.21 -6.80 7.52
CA ILE A 14 6.31 -5.82 8.11
C ILE A 14 4.97 -6.50 8.34
N ASP A 15 4.73 -6.99 9.55
CA ASP A 15 3.53 -7.76 9.85
C ASP A 15 2.33 -6.87 10.17
N THR A 16 1.15 -7.46 10.20
CA THR A 16 -0.10 -6.71 10.40
C THR A 16 -0.16 -6.06 11.79
N ASP A 17 0.48 -6.64 12.80
CA ASP A 17 0.52 -6.07 14.14
C ASP A 17 1.45 -4.84 14.22
N VAL A 18 2.46 -4.78 13.37
CA VAL A 18 3.32 -3.61 13.20
C VAL A 18 2.58 -2.50 12.44
N ILE A 19 1.81 -2.86 11.42
CA ILE A 19 1.04 -1.89 10.62
C ILE A 19 -0.04 -1.23 11.48
N ILE A 20 -0.81 -2.03 12.21
CA ILE A 20 -1.81 -1.54 13.15
C ILE A 20 -1.83 -2.44 14.39
N PRO A 21 -1.36 -1.96 15.55
CA PRO A 21 -1.30 -2.76 16.75
C PRO A 21 -2.66 -3.27 17.23
N ALA A 22 -2.66 -4.44 17.87
CA ALA A 22 -3.86 -5.10 18.35
C ALA A 22 -4.70 -4.23 19.28
N ARG A 23 -4.07 -3.33 20.04
CA ARG A 23 -4.76 -2.43 20.97
C ARG A 23 -5.71 -1.45 20.28
N TYR A 24 -5.62 -1.30 18.95
CA TYR A 24 -6.48 -0.39 18.17
C TYR A 24 -7.54 -1.12 17.36
N LEU A 25 -7.67 -2.44 17.50
CA LEU A 25 -8.60 -3.24 16.68
C LEU A 25 -10.05 -3.19 17.20
N ASN A 26 -10.30 -2.44 18.26
CA ASN A 26 -11.65 -2.25 18.82
C ASN A 26 -12.49 -1.24 18.00
N THR A 27 -11.92 -0.66 16.95
CA THR A 27 -12.61 0.24 16.04
C THR A 27 -12.46 -0.23 14.61
N GLN A 28 -13.43 0.11 13.76
CA GLN A 28 -13.33 -0.06 12.31
C GLN A 28 -13.34 1.29 11.58
N ASN A 29 -13.28 2.38 12.32
CA ASN A 29 -13.26 3.71 11.73
C ASN A 29 -11.91 3.95 11.05
N PRO A 30 -11.88 4.15 9.71
CA PRO A 30 -10.62 4.33 8.99
C PRO A 30 -9.76 5.47 9.50
N ALA A 31 -10.36 6.59 9.88
CA ALA A 31 -9.61 7.74 10.39
C ALA A 31 -8.91 7.42 11.72
N GLU A 32 -9.56 6.66 12.60
CA GLU A 32 -8.94 6.24 13.87
C GLU A 32 -7.81 5.25 13.63
N LEU A 33 -7.98 4.31 12.71
CA LEU A 33 -6.93 3.37 12.34
C LEU A 33 -5.74 4.09 11.71
N ALA A 34 -6.00 5.04 10.82
CA ALA A 34 -4.95 5.84 10.18
C ALA A 34 -4.10 6.60 11.19
N ALA A 35 -4.73 7.12 12.25
CA ALA A 35 -4.03 7.88 13.28
C ALA A 35 -2.95 7.08 14.01
N HIS A 36 -3.03 5.76 13.98
CA HIS A 36 -2.10 4.86 14.66
C HIS A 36 -1.31 3.97 13.70
N CYS A 37 -1.44 4.21 12.39
CA CYS A 37 -0.76 3.41 11.36
C CYS A 37 0.75 3.53 11.52
N MET A 38 1.45 2.39 11.55
CA MET A 38 2.91 2.29 11.67
C MET A 38 3.48 2.86 12.97
N GLU A 39 2.65 3.15 13.96
CA GLU A 39 3.04 3.85 15.19
C GLU A 39 4.19 3.15 15.93
N ASP A 40 4.20 1.82 15.94
CA ASP A 40 5.18 1.07 16.74
C ASP A 40 6.59 1.02 16.11
N ILE A 41 6.72 1.27 14.80
CA ILE A 41 8.03 1.26 14.15
C ILE A 41 8.43 2.62 13.58
N ASP A 42 7.47 3.53 13.39
CA ASP A 42 7.75 4.87 12.86
C ASP A 42 6.75 5.85 13.43
N LYS A 43 7.07 6.39 14.59
CA LYS A 43 6.17 7.30 15.32
C LYS A 43 5.84 8.57 14.56
N THR A 44 6.70 8.98 13.63
CA THR A 44 6.51 10.22 12.89
C THR A 44 5.79 10.00 11.55
N PHE A 45 5.53 8.74 11.18
CA PHE A 45 4.87 8.44 9.90
C PHE A 45 3.59 9.26 9.71
N ILE A 46 2.68 9.20 10.69
CA ILE A 46 1.37 9.86 10.58
C ILE A 46 1.47 11.38 10.52
N THR A 47 2.55 11.96 11.07
CA THR A 47 2.76 13.41 11.01
C THR A 47 3.37 13.87 9.69
N ARG A 48 4.00 12.96 8.92
CA ARG A 48 4.70 13.26 7.67
C ARG A 48 3.94 12.82 6.43
N VAL A 49 3.10 11.78 6.55
CA VAL A 49 2.37 11.22 5.41
C VAL A 49 1.34 12.20 4.87
N LYS A 50 1.24 12.24 3.54
CA LYS A 50 0.25 13.04 2.82
C LYS A 50 -0.46 12.17 1.80
N ALA A 51 -1.66 12.58 1.42
CA ALA A 51 -2.42 11.87 0.39
C ALA A 51 -1.60 11.77 -0.91
N GLY A 52 -1.49 10.56 -1.43
CA GLY A 52 -0.73 10.27 -2.63
C GLY A 52 0.66 9.70 -2.38
N ASP A 53 1.15 9.72 -1.15
CA ASP A 53 2.47 9.16 -0.83
C ASP A 53 2.50 7.64 -1.07
N ILE A 54 3.71 7.10 -1.20
CA ILE A 54 3.94 5.71 -1.57
C ILE A 54 4.71 5.02 -0.45
N MET A 55 4.32 3.77 -0.16
CA MET A 55 5.01 2.94 0.83
C MET A 55 5.79 1.85 0.11
N VAL A 56 7.04 1.61 0.51
CA VAL A 56 7.88 0.55 -0.03
C VAL A 56 8.31 -0.36 1.11
N GLY A 57 8.09 -1.65 0.94
CA GLY A 57 8.53 -2.68 1.88
C GLY A 57 9.43 -3.71 1.22
N GLY A 58 9.92 -4.65 2.01
CA GLY A 58 10.75 -5.75 1.55
C GLY A 58 9.94 -7.04 1.32
N GLU A 59 10.48 -8.16 1.78
CA GLU A 59 9.82 -9.46 1.66
C GLU A 59 8.69 -9.62 2.67
N ASN A 60 7.67 -10.37 2.27
CA ASN A 60 6.60 -10.84 3.14
C ASN A 60 5.85 -9.71 3.85
N PHE A 61 5.55 -8.64 3.12
CA PHE A 61 4.81 -7.49 3.65
C PHE A 61 3.38 -7.89 3.99
N GLY A 62 2.92 -7.53 5.18
CA GLY A 62 1.57 -7.85 5.65
C GLY A 62 1.44 -9.25 6.24
N CYS A 63 2.57 -9.88 6.61
CA CYS A 63 2.55 -11.20 7.25
C CYS A 63 1.88 -11.15 8.63
N GLY A 64 1.70 -12.32 9.24
CA GLY A 64 1.06 -12.44 10.55
C GLY A 64 -0.45 -12.65 10.43
N SER A 65 -1.21 -12.07 11.36
CA SER A 65 -2.66 -12.27 11.42
C SER A 65 -3.38 -11.65 10.22
N SER A 66 -4.48 -12.28 9.80
CA SER A 66 -5.29 -11.83 8.67
C SER A 66 -6.19 -10.65 9.05
N ARG A 67 -5.59 -9.51 9.40
CA ARG A 67 -6.32 -8.32 9.83
C ARG A 67 -6.67 -7.42 8.65
N GLU A 68 -7.95 -7.28 8.39
CA GLU A 68 -8.46 -6.35 7.38
C GLU A 68 -8.17 -4.89 7.77
N HIS A 69 -7.97 -4.62 9.05
CA HIS A 69 -7.64 -3.28 9.56
C HIS A 69 -6.31 -2.75 9.01
N ALA A 70 -5.34 -3.64 8.73
CA ALA A 70 -4.02 -3.21 8.28
C ALA A 70 -4.07 -2.46 6.93
N PRO A 71 -4.62 -3.01 5.84
CA PRO A 71 -4.71 -2.25 4.59
C PRO A 71 -5.63 -1.03 4.70
N VAL A 72 -6.68 -1.09 5.51
CA VAL A 72 -7.55 0.06 5.76
C VAL A 72 -6.76 1.21 6.40
N ALA A 73 -5.92 0.91 7.41
CA ALA A 73 -5.10 1.91 8.08
C ALA A 73 -4.12 2.58 7.10
N ILE A 74 -3.46 1.80 6.25
CA ILE A 74 -2.51 2.31 5.26
C ILE A 74 -3.23 3.22 4.26
N LYS A 75 -4.34 2.76 3.71
CA LYS A 75 -5.09 3.53 2.71
C LYS A 75 -5.63 4.83 3.33
N ALA A 76 -6.22 4.75 4.51
CA ALA A 76 -6.80 5.92 5.18
C ALA A 76 -5.74 6.95 5.61
N ALA A 77 -4.50 6.50 5.84
CA ALA A 77 -3.39 7.40 6.12
C ALA A 77 -2.97 8.24 4.90
N GLY A 78 -3.38 7.84 3.69
CA GLY A 78 -3.12 8.59 2.47
C GLY A 78 -2.23 7.86 1.46
N ILE A 79 -1.74 6.69 1.79
CA ILE A 79 -0.86 5.92 0.89
C ILE A 79 -1.64 5.52 -0.37
N SER A 80 -1.09 5.85 -1.53
CA SER A 80 -1.70 5.57 -2.83
C SER A 80 -1.31 4.20 -3.39
N CYS A 81 -0.19 3.64 -2.97
CA CYS A 81 0.29 2.34 -3.41
C CYS A 81 1.35 1.81 -2.44
N VAL A 82 1.35 0.49 -2.24
CA VAL A 82 2.44 -0.20 -1.54
C VAL A 82 3.21 -1.03 -2.55
N ILE A 83 4.53 -0.85 -2.61
CA ILE A 83 5.44 -1.64 -3.42
C ILE A 83 6.25 -2.52 -2.48
N ALA A 84 6.38 -3.81 -2.76
CA ALA A 84 7.18 -4.71 -1.94
C ALA A 84 7.81 -5.80 -2.81
N LYS A 85 8.81 -6.51 -2.26
CA LYS A 85 9.37 -7.70 -2.91
C LYS A 85 8.34 -8.80 -3.00
N SER A 86 7.57 -8.99 -1.93
CA SER A 86 6.48 -9.95 -1.88
C SER A 86 5.48 -9.54 -0.80
N PHE A 87 4.26 -10.01 -0.92
CA PHE A 87 3.18 -9.79 0.04
C PHE A 87 2.69 -11.13 0.59
N ALA A 88 2.28 -11.14 1.86
CA ALA A 88 1.50 -12.24 2.38
C ALA A 88 0.17 -12.32 1.62
N ARG A 89 -0.26 -13.55 1.30
CA ARG A 89 -1.42 -13.78 0.41
C ARG A 89 -2.70 -13.11 0.92
N ILE A 90 -2.98 -13.23 2.21
CA ILE A 90 -4.20 -12.67 2.80
C ILE A 90 -4.15 -11.15 2.78
N PHE A 91 -2.99 -10.55 3.09
CA PHE A 91 -2.82 -9.10 3.02
C PHE A 91 -3.03 -8.60 1.58
N TYR A 92 -2.48 -9.30 0.59
CA TYR A 92 -2.69 -8.96 -0.82
C TYR A 92 -4.18 -8.92 -1.16
N ARG A 93 -4.90 -9.99 -0.81
CA ARG A 93 -6.34 -10.09 -1.07
C ARG A 93 -7.12 -8.98 -0.37
N ASN A 94 -6.86 -8.77 0.92
CA ASN A 94 -7.56 -7.74 1.69
C ASN A 94 -7.30 -6.34 1.13
N SER A 95 -6.07 -6.06 0.69
CA SER A 95 -5.71 -4.77 0.10
C SER A 95 -6.50 -4.50 -1.18
N ILE A 96 -6.56 -5.46 -2.09
CA ILE A 96 -7.34 -5.32 -3.32
C ILE A 96 -8.82 -5.13 -3.00
N ASN A 97 -9.37 -5.90 -2.07
CA ASN A 97 -10.77 -5.83 -1.70
C ASN A 97 -11.20 -4.46 -1.18
N ILE A 98 -10.30 -3.72 -0.53
CA ILE A 98 -10.61 -2.38 -0.02
C ILE A 98 -10.09 -1.26 -0.92
N GLY A 99 -9.54 -1.61 -2.07
CA GLY A 99 -9.09 -0.63 -3.06
C GLY A 99 -7.72 -0.01 -2.79
N LEU A 100 -6.86 -0.66 -2.01
CA LEU A 100 -5.47 -0.25 -1.84
C LEU A 100 -4.62 -0.89 -2.93
N PRO A 101 -4.05 -0.12 -3.88
CA PRO A 101 -3.16 -0.69 -4.88
C PRO A 101 -1.88 -1.23 -4.26
N ILE A 102 -1.48 -2.43 -4.66
CA ILE A 102 -0.22 -3.04 -4.22
C ILE A 102 0.47 -3.70 -5.40
N LEU A 103 1.80 -3.57 -5.47
CA LEU A 103 2.61 -4.10 -6.56
C LEU A 103 3.79 -4.89 -6.02
N GLU A 104 3.96 -6.12 -6.48
CA GLU A 104 5.18 -6.88 -6.23
C GLU A 104 6.22 -6.52 -7.28
N CYS A 105 7.35 -5.98 -6.84
CA CYS A 105 8.46 -5.66 -7.71
C CYS A 105 9.76 -5.69 -6.91
N PRO A 106 10.45 -6.84 -6.87
CA PRO A 106 11.71 -6.95 -6.10
C PRO A 106 12.75 -5.91 -6.49
N ALA A 107 12.93 -5.64 -7.77
CA ALA A 107 13.91 -4.66 -8.25
C ALA A 107 13.60 -3.25 -7.74
N ALA A 108 12.34 -2.83 -7.79
CA ALA A 108 11.92 -1.52 -7.28
C ALA A 108 12.08 -1.45 -5.77
N SER A 109 11.67 -2.50 -5.06
CA SER A 109 11.78 -2.55 -3.60
C SER A 109 13.24 -2.38 -3.14
N GLU A 110 14.19 -2.96 -3.85
CA GLU A 110 15.61 -2.85 -3.49
C GLU A 110 16.21 -1.50 -3.84
N ALA A 111 15.88 -0.96 -5.00
CA ALA A 111 16.54 0.22 -5.56
C ALA A 111 15.97 1.55 -5.06
N ILE A 112 14.68 1.62 -4.76
CA ILE A 112 14.04 2.84 -4.30
C ILE A 112 14.47 3.16 -2.88
N SER A 113 14.85 4.42 -2.62
CA SER A 113 15.27 4.88 -1.29
C SER A 113 14.21 5.71 -0.61
N GLU A 114 14.27 5.77 0.72
CA GLU A 114 13.42 6.64 1.54
C GLU A 114 13.49 8.07 1.01
N GLY A 115 12.33 8.67 0.80
CA GLY A 115 12.22 10.04 0.33
C GLY A 115 12.28 10.23 -1.18
N ASP A 116 12.63 9.20 -1.95
CA ASP A 116 12.57 9.30 -3.42
C ASP A 116 11.14 9.60 -3.86
N VAL A 117 11.00 10.36 -4.94
CA VAL A 117 9.69 10.60 -5.57
C VAL A 117 9.49 9.53 -6.64
N VAL A 118 8.42 8.78 -6.52
CA VAL A 118 8.11 7.65 -7.40
C VAL A 118 6.77 7.87 -8.08
N SER A 119 6.70 7.58 -9.38
CA SER A 119 5.46 7.57 -10.14
C SER A 119 5.16 6.17 -10.65
N ILE A 120 3.88 5.83 -10.72
CA ILE A 120 3.41 4.50 -11.10
C ILE A 120 2.30 4.64 -12.14
N ASN A 121 2.43 3.89 -13.23
CA ASN A 121 1.36 3.72 -14.21
C ASN A 121 0.78 2.31 -14.01
N PHE A 122 -0.41 2.23 -13.45
CA PHE A 122 -1.03 0.94 -13.14
C PHE A 122 -1.51 0.19 -14.38
N ASP A 123 -1.74 0.90 -15.48
CA ASP A 123 -2.18 0.28 -16.72
C ASP A 123 -1.06 -0.52 -17.38
N THR A 124 0.18 -0.06 -17.24
CA THR A 124 1.37 -0.69 -17.83
C THR A 124 2.21 -1.45 -16.82
N GLY A 125 2.06 -1.15 -15.53
CA GLY A 125 2.90 -1.70 -14.46
C GLY A 125 4.26 -1.02 -14.34
N VAL A 126 4.50 0.08 -15.04
CA VAL A 126 5.78 0.79 -15.00
C VAL A 126 5.89 1.64 -13.75
N ILE A 127 6.97 1.44 -13.00
CA ILE A 127 7.32 2.22 -11.82
C ILE A 127 8.54 3.06 -12.19
N THR A 128 8.47 4.37 -11.98
CA THR A 128 9.59 5.28 -12.26
C THR A 128 10.04 5.97 -10.98
N ASP A 129 11.31 5.79 -10.62
CA ASP A 129 11.93 6.56 -9.56
C ASP A 129 12.36 7.91 -10.18
N GLU A 130 11.56 8.94 -9.96
CA GLU A 130 11.80 10.27 -10.55
C GLU A 130 13.09 10.90 -10.02
N THR A 131 13.49 10.55 -8.80
CA THR A 131 14.69 11.09 -8.18
C THR A 131 15.96 10.54 -8.82
N THR A 132 15.98 9.25 -9.18
CA THR A 132 17.16 8.60 -9.78
C THR A 132 17.05 8.44 -11.29
N GLY A 133 15.85 8.53 -11.85
CA GLY A 133 15.57 8.27 -13.26
C GLY A 133 15.45 6.79 -13.62
N GLN A 134 15.53 5.89 -12.64
CA GLN A 134 15.40 4.45 -12.89
C GLN A 134 13.94 4.06 -13.10
N THR A 135 13.72 3.06 -13.97
CA THR A 135 12.40 2.49 -14.21
C THR A 135 12.39 1.00 -13.91
N PHE A 136 11.23 0.51 -13.48
CA PHE A 136 11.03 -0.89 -13.12
C PHE A 136 9.71 -1.37 -13.72
N GLN A 137 9.64 -2.66 -14.04
CA GLN A 137 8.44 -3.25 -14.61
C GLN A 137 7.82 -4.21 -13.61
N ALA A 138 6.63 -3.88 -13.14
CA ALA A 138 5.77 -4.80 -12.40
C ALA A 138 4.71 -5.37 -13.32
N ALA A 139 4.03 -6.44 -12.89
CA ALA A 139 2.88 -6.94 -13.62
C ALA A 139 1.73 -5.94 -13.54
N PRO A 140 1.15 -5.50 -14.66
CA PRO A 140 0.01 -4.60 -14.61
C PRO A 140 -1.22 -5.32 -14.03
N PHE A 141 -2.13 -4.56 -13.42
CA PHE A 141 -3.37 -5.14 -12.94
C PHE A 141 -4.27 -5.54 -14.12
N PRO A 142 -4.90 -6.72 -14.06
CA PRO A 142 -5.97 -7.04 -15.00
C PRO A 142 -7.11 -6.00 -14.92
N PRO A 143 -7.88 -5.79 -16.00
CA PRO A 143 -8.95 -4.78 -16.01
C PRO A 143 -9.95 -4.90 -14.86
N PHE A 144 -10.30 -6.12 -14.45
CA PHE A 144 -11.25 -6.31 -13.36
C PHE A 144 -10.68 -5.85 -11.99
N ILE A 145 -9.38 -6.04 -11.78
CA ILE A 145 -8.70 -5.54 -10.56
C ILE A 145 -8.63 -4.01 -10.59
N GLN A 146 -8.32 -3.42 -11.73
CA GLN A 146 -8.31 -1.96 -11.88
C GLN A 146 -9.68 -1.36 -11.55
N ASN A 147 -10.76 -2.01 -12.01
CA ASN A 147 -12.12 -1.55 -11.71
C ASN A 147 -12.43 -1.60 -10.22
N ILE A 148 -12.01 -2.67 -9.52
CA ILE A 148 -12.18 -2.78 -8.08
C ILE A 148 -11.47 -1.63 -7.37
N ILE A 149 -10.23 -1.35 -7.74
CA ILE A 149 -9.43 -0.29 -7.13
C ILE A 149 -10.01 1.09 -7.41
N ARG A 150 -10.42 1.35 -8.65
CA ARG A 150 -11.04 2.65 -9.04
C ARG A 150 -12.34 2.90 -8.28
N ALA A 151 -13.12 1.85 -8.04
CA ALA A 151 -14.36 1.96 -7.29
C ALA A 151 -14.15 2.18 -5.78
N GLY A 152 -12.93 1.92 -5.28
CA GLY A 152 -12.60 2.03 -3.87
C GLY A 152 -12.80 0.73 -3.09
N GLY A 153 -12.87 -0.41 -3.79
CA GLY A 153 -12.97 -1.74 -3.19
C GLY A 153 -14.00 -2.61 -3.87
N LEU A 154 -13.98 -3.90 -3.53
CA LEU A 154 -14.84 -4.91 -4.15
C LEU A 154 -16.32 -4.62 -3.96
N MET A 155 -16.75 -4.29 -2.75
CA MET A 155 -18.16 -4.03 -2.47
C MET A 155 -18.69 -2.84 -3.25
N LYS A 156 -17.91 -1.76 -3.34
CA LYS A 156 -18.27 -0.58 -4.12
C LYS A 156 -18.30 -0.88 -5.61
N SER A 157 -17.39 -1.70 -6.10
CA SER A 157 -17.35 -2.15 -7.49
C SER A 157 -18.64 -2.90 -7.87
N ILE A 158 -19.10 -3.80 -7.00
CA ILE A 158 -20.35 -4.54 -7.21
C ILE A 158 -21.56 -3.58 -7.20
N GLN A 159 -21.60 -2.64 -6.28
CA GLN A 159 -22.66 -1.65 -6.18
C GLN A 159 -22.75 -0.78 -7.44
N GLU A 160 -21.62 -0.36 -7.99
CA GLU A 160 -21.58 0.47 -9.21
C GLU A 160 -21.99 -0.32 -10.46
N ALA A 161 -21.77 -1.63 -10.48
CA ALA A 161 -22.17 -2.49 -11.60
C ALA A 161 -23.67 -2.74 -11.67
N ASN A 162 -24.38 -2.52 -10.58
CA ASN A 162 -25.83 -2.69 -10.47
C ASN A 162 -26.54 -1.33 -10.51
#